data_ca5383139efc93b528ee372525940fcc
#
_entry.id   ca5383139efc93b528ee372525940fcc
#
_cell.length_a   1.000
_cell.length_b   1.000
_cell.length_c   1.000
_cell.angle_alpha   90.00
_cell.angle_beta   90.00
_cell.angle_gamma   90.00
#
_symmetry.space_group_name_H-M   'P 1'
#
loop_
_entity.id
_entity.type
_entity.pdbx_description
1 polymer ?
#
loop_
_entity_poly.entity_id
_entity_poly.type
_entity_poly.pdbx_seq_one_letter_code
_entity_poly.pdbx_strand_id
1 'polypeptide(L)'
;MFRKILLPVWAGLILGLIVSPSLVHSQKRPAPKEEAPCYQCHELIKSLKVGNKHASLPCSKCHAKLNDHLKDPDKAPETNLELSLCGQCHPFQYETLMAVNLKSKAKVDKSTTTSRSPTFDKLMMPHGFTKEHDEPRSHAFMMIDHMIVDRAFGGKFQLKSWRNITKPAKLWDVVIDTPKELPQTAKAGNSVCLTCKTTDTILKWPYMGDPNPATDLKRGGNPAAIYMAKKYIKNPMGCIHCHDPHAAKPRIVRDALINAILDRGEGAYPYDKAKSNKVTMTKVEFLRNDQPFRAIAILDKPDSNLFCAQCHVEYACNPGFDPKTGAAIGMEDRRTNYFPWVNVFDIQKTYAEVGFKDFRHSVTGAPLTKLQHPEVETFWGSRHERAGVECKDCHMPKVKDKRGKTVTYHGQRSARYMLRDTCVRCHTYWSQEEAEYQVDAVQNYIRGKMRKAEFWIGQMIEAYSRAKDLGVKDETLREVWPLHDRAHILWEWWTAENSDGFHNPEMARESLTRSINTSQEAIQILEKAIEAKKK
;
A
#
# COMPACT_ATOMS: atom_id res chain seq x y z
N MET A 1 -70.33 8.71 38.62
CA MET A 1 -70.51 10.17 38.77
C MET A 1 -69.43 10.85 37.94
N PHE A 2 -69.83 11.33 36.77
CA PHE A 2 -68.90 11.99 35.80
C PHE A 2 -68.81 13.48 36.12
N ARG A 3 -67.61 14.02 36.18
CA ARG A 3 -67.40 15.47 36.07
C ARG A 3 -66.50 15.74 34.88
N LYS A 4 -67.09 16.33 33.85
CA LYS A 4 -66.43 16.92 32.67
C LYS A 4 -65.75 18.23 33.11
N ILE A 5 -64.50 18.37 32.79
CA ILE A 5 -63.78 19.64 32.85
C ILE A 5 -63.47 20.05 31.40
N LEU A 6 -64.07 21.16 30.97
CA LEU A 6 -63.80 21.85 29.72
C LEU A 6 -62.52 22.69 29.90
N LEU A 7 -61.59 22.55 28.97
CA LEU A 7 -60.43 23.45 28.81
C LEU A 7 -60.61 24.29 27.54
N PRO A 8 -60.26 25.56 27.53
CA PRO A 8 -60.46 26.44 26.37
C PRO A 8 -59.36 26.26 25.35
N VAL A 9 -59.79 26.27 24.07
CA VAL A 9 -58.95 26.27 22.89
C VAL A 9 -58.37 27.67 22.71
N TRP A 10 -57.04 27.76 22.81
CA TRP A 10 -56.31 28.92 22.34
C TRP A 10 -55.81 28.65 20.93
N ALA A 11 -56.34 29.39 19.95
CA ALA A 11 -55.87 29.42 18.58
C ALA A 11 -54.62 30.31 18.52
N GLY A 12 -53.47 29.68 18.52
CA GLY A 12 -52.19 30.37 18.24
C GLY A 12 -51.90 30.34 16.74
N LEU A 13 -51.88 31.49 16.10
CA LEU A 13 -51.39 31.68 14.74
C LEU A 13 -49.87 31.40 14.74
N ILE A 14 -49.48 30.26 14.17
CA ILE A 14 -48.08 30.02 13.84
C ILE A 14 -47.80 30.62 12.46
N LEU A 15 -47.14 31.79 12.45
CA LEU A 15 -46.50 32.33 11.24
C LEU A 15 -45.31 31.43 10.90
N GLY A 16 -45.51 30.56 9.93
CA GLY A 16 -44.44 29.75 9.37
C GLY A 16 -43.46 30.61 8.58
N LEU A 17 -42.33 30.94 9.16
CA LEU A 17 -41.16 31.42 8.43
C LEU A 17 -40.67 30.28 7.53
N ILE A 18 -41.06 30.31 6.25
CA ILE A 18 -40.44 29.46 5.22
C ILE A 18 -39.01 29.99 5.02
N VAL A 19 -38.07 29.38 5.74
CA VAL A 19 -36.65 29.53 5.44
C VAL A 19 -36.37 28.73 4.18
N SER A 20 -36.40 29.39 3.03
CA SER A 20 -35.89 28.80 1.79
C SER A 20 -34.44 28.38 2.00
N PRO A 21 -34.06 27.12 1.67
CA PRO A 21 -32.66 26.74 1.68
C PRO A 21 -31.96 27.59 0.62
N SER A 22 -31.23 28.60 1.07
CA SER A 22 -30.29 29.31 0.21
C SER A 22 -29.33 28.27 -0.37
N LEU A 23 -29.49 27.97 -1.64
CA LEU A 23 -28.50 27.33 -2.47
C LEU A 23 -27.20 28.17 -2.33
N VAL A 24 -26.32 27.73 -1.46
CA VAL A 24 -24.96 28.24 -1.40
C VAL A 24 -24.30 27.85 -2.71
N HIS A 25 -24.48 28.70 -3.71
CA HIS A 25 -23.64 28.67 -4.90
C HIS A 25 -22.21 28.88 -4.41
N SER A 26 -21.42 27.84 -4.41
CA SER A 26 -19.97 27.94 -4.23
C SER A 26 -19.46 28.89 -5.33
N GLN A 27 -19.32 30.14 -4.99
CA GLN A 27 -18.68 31.10 -5.89
C GLN A 27 -17.28 30.60 -6.20
N LYS A 28 -17.04 30.26 -7.45
CA LYS A 28 -15.71 29.91 -7.94
C LYS A 28 -14.76 31.06 -7.60
N ARG A 29 -13.82 30.83 -6.70
CA ARG A 29 -12.83 31.84 -6.34
C ARG A 29 -11.97 32.13 -7.57
N PRO A 30 -11.81 33.38 -7.99
CA PRO A 30 -10.96 33.72 -9.12
C PRO A 30 -9.49 33.42 -8.81
N ALA A 31 -8.74 33.02 -9.82
CA ALA A 31 -7.29 32.87 -9.71
C ALA A 31 -6.64 34.25 -9.44
N PRO A 32 -5.53 34.29 -8.69
CA PRO A 32 -4.74 35.51 -8.54
C PRO A 32 -4.31 36.07 -9.90
N LYS A 33 -4.38 37.39 -10.09
CA LYS A 33 -3.97 38.04 -11.35
C LYS A 33 -2.50 37.77 -11.71
N GLU A 34 -1.66 37.54 -10.72
CA GLU A 34 -0.24 37.21 -10.85
C GLU A 34 0.04 35.88 -11.55
N GLU A 35 -0.97 35.03 -11.69
CA GLU A 35 -0.81 33.68 -12.30
C GLU A 35 -1.11 33.67 -13.81
N ALA A 36 -1.59 34.76 -14.38
CA ALA A 36 -1.92 34.81 -15.80
C ALA A 36 -0.76 34.37 -16.72
N PRO A 37 0.50 34.73 -16.47
CA PRO A 37 1.63 34.25 -17.26
C PRO A 37 1.84 32.73 -17.15
N CYS A 38 1.65 32.14 -15.96
CA CYS A 38 1.82 30.71 -15.75
C CYS A 38 0.83 29.90 -16.59
N TYR A 39 -0.41 30.37 -16.67
CA TYR A 39 -1.49 29.67 -17.36
C TYR A 39 -1.43 29.75 -18.89
N GLN A 40 -0.55 30.56 -19.44
CA GLN A 40 -0.29 30.56 -20.90
C GLN A 40 0.38 29.27 -21.36
N CYS A 41 1.24 28.69 -20.51
CA CYS A 41 1.94 27.42 -20.80
C CYS A 41 1.34 26.23 -20.02
N HIS A 42 0.75 26.48 -18.85
CA HIS A 42 0.25 25.44 -17.94
C HIS A 42 -1.28 25.38 -17.91
N GLU A 43 -1.93 25.22 -19.08
CA GLU A 43 -3.39 25.20 -19.20
C GLU A 43 -4.02 24.04 -18.42
N LEU A 44 -3.39 22.87 -18.41
CA LEU A 44 -3.83 21.72 -17.60
C LEU A 44 -3.86 22.07 -16.11
N ILE A 45 -2.82 22.72 -15.58
CA ILE A 45 -2.78 23.17 -14.19
C ILE A 45 -3.87 24.21 -13.92
N LYS A 46 -4.11 25.12 -14.85
CA LYS A 46 -5.22 26.06 -14.77
C LYS A 46 -6.56 25.34 -14.63
N SER A 47 -6.82 24.33 -15.44
CA SER A 47 -8.06 23.54 -15.39
C SER A 47 -8.25 22.81 -14.05
N LEU A 48 -7.16 22.33 -13.45
CA LEU A 48 -7.17 21.66 -12.14
C LEU A 48 -7.37 22.65 -10.99
N LYS A 49 -6.78 23.86 -11.06
CA LYS A 49 -6.69 24.77 -9.93
C LYS A 49 -7.84 25.76 -9.87
N VAL A 50 -8.23 26.33 -11.01
CA VAL A 50 -9.25 27.39 -11.05
C VAL A 50 -10.61 26.87 -10.59
N GLY A 51 -11.21 27.58 -9.64
CA GLY A 51 -12.50 27.20 -9.04
C GLY A 51 -12.42 26.15 -7.92
N ASN A 52 -11.25 25.64 -7.60
CA ASN A 52 -11.04 24.70 -6.50
C ASN A 52 -10.63 25.40 -5.19
N LYS A 53 -10.50 24.64 -4.10
CA LYS A 53 -10.25 25.20 -2.76
C LYS A 53 -8.91 25.94 -2.64
N HIS A 54 -7.92 25.58 -3.44
CA HIS A 54 -6.61 26.23 -3.49
C HIS A 54 -6.50 27.31 -4.59
N ALA A 55 -7.58 27.65 -5.28
CA ALA A 55 -7.57 28.62 -6.39
C ALA A 55 -6.97 29.98 -6.00
N SER A 56 -7.17 30.42 -4.76
CA SER A 56 -6.64 31.70 -4.26
C SER A 56 -5.18 31.66 -3.78
N LEU A 57 -4.54 30.48 -3.73
CA LEU A 57 -3.14 30.37 -3.35
C LEU A 57 -2.26 30.71 -4.57
N PRO A 58 -1.29 31.66 -4.48
CA PRO A 58 -0.40 31.95 -5.58
C PRO A 58 0.55 30.76 -5.86
N CYS A 59 0.95 30.59 -7.12
CA CYS A 59 1.91 29.54 -7.50
C CYS A 59 3.22 29.65 -6.72
N SER A 60 3.65 30.88 -6.42
CA SER A 60 4.82 31.18 -5.60
C SER A 60 4.77 30.63 -4.18
N LYS A 61 3.58 30.26 -3.67
CA LYS A 61 3.45 29.60 -2.36
C LYS A 61 4.13 28.24 -2.32
N CYS A 62 4.13 27.52 -3.45
CA CYS A 62 4.67 26.16 -3.55
C CYS A 62 5.89 26.08 -4.49
N HIS A 63 6.04 27.02 -5.42
CA HIS A 63 7.10 27.02 -6.41
C HIS A 63 8.00 28.25 -6.25
N ALA A 64 9.30 28.02 -6.07
CA ALA A 64 10.33 29.06 -6.03
C ALA A 64 10.98 29.25 -7.41
N LYS A 65 11.75 30.33 -7.58
CA LYS A 65 12.49 30.67 -8.81
C LYS A 65 11.60 30.81 -10.05
N LEU A 66 10.37 31.27 -9.87
CA LEU A 66 9.41 31.44 -10.96
C LEU A 66 9.86 32.46 -12.00
N ASN A 67 10.55 33.53 -11.57
CA ASN A 67 11.06 34.55 -12.50
C ASN A 67 12.15 34.01 -13.44
N ASP A 68 12.97 33.07 -12.97
CA ASP A 68 13.99 32.43 -13.80
C ASP A 68 13.34 31.50 -14.81
N HIS A 69 12.31 30.76 -14.38
CA HIS A 69 11.50 29.91 -15.25
C HIS A 69 10.72 30.70 -16.32
N LEU A 70 10.16 31.84 -15.95
CA LEU A 70 9.45 32.71 -16.92
C LEU A 70 10.37 33.31 -17.99
N LYS A 71 11.65 33.52 -17.65
CA LYS A 71 12.67 33.97 -18.62
C LYS A 71 13.24 32.85 -19.47
N ASP A 72 13.32 31.67 -18.91
CA ASP A 72 13.90 30.47 -19.51
C ASP A 72 13.06 29.25 -19.11
N PRO A 73 12.06 28.87 -19.94
CA PRO A 73 11.13 27.78 -19.63
C PRO A 73 11.80 26.42 -19.42
N ASP A 74 13.03 26.22 -19.91
CA ASP A 74 13.78 24.97 -19.70
C ASP A 74 14.32 24.85 -18.27
N LYS A 75 14.37 25.96 -17.53
CA LYS A 75 14.71 25.97 -16.11
C LYS A 75 13.48 25.69 -15.27
N ALA A 76 13.28 24.43 -14.89
CA ALA A 76 12.16 24.05 -14.03
C ALA A 76 12.18 24.80 -12.68
N PRO A 77 11.02 25.30 -12.19
CA PRO A 77 10.94 25.94 -10.89
C PRO A 77 11.20 24.93 -9.78
N GLU A 78 11.71 25.40 -8.65
CA GLU A 78 11.86 24.57 -7.47
C GLU A 78 10.51 24.39 -6.77
N THR A 79 10.06 23.15 -6.66
CA THR A 79 8.84 22.82 -5.91
C THR A 79 9.17 22.52 -4.46
N ASN A 80 8.55 23.24 -3.53
CA ASN A 80 8.64 22.91 -2.12
C ASN A 80 7.73 21.73 -1.79
N LEU A 81 8.35 20.57 -1.46
CA LEU A 81 7.69 19.33 -1.12
C LEU A 81 7.65 19.08 0.38
N GLU A 82 8.13 20.00 1.20
CA GLU A 82 8.13 19.84 2.66
C GLU A 82 6.70 19.78 3.20
N LEU A 83 6.45 18.77 4.04
CA LEU A 83 5.12 18.57 4.66
C LEU A 83 4.71 19.75 5.53
N SER A 84 5.67 20.47 6.11
CA SER A 84 5.45 21.67 6.89
C SER A 84 4.75 22.79 6.10
N LEU A 85 4.93 22.84 4.77
CA LEU A 85 4.22 23.78 3.91
C LEU A 85 2.70 23.58 3.99
N CYS A 86 2.25 22.34 3.86
CA CYS A 86 0.84 22.00 4.03
C CYS A 86 0.37 22.24 5.47
N GLY A 87 1.23 21.96 6.44
CA GLY A 87 0.99 22.14 7.88
C GLY A 87 0.68 23.58 8.28
N GLN A 88 1.12 24.59 7.52
CA GLN A 88 0.79 26.00 7.80
C GLN A 88 -0.73 26.25 7.81
N CYS A 89 -1.47 25.56 6.96
CA CYS A 89 -2.92 25.69 6.85
C CYS A 89 -3.68 24.46 7.37
N HIS A 90 -3.03 23.30 7.40
CA HIS A 90 -3.56 22.02 7.85
C HIS A 90 -2.79 21.46 9.06
N PRO A 91 -2.67 22.22 10.18
CA PRO A 91 -1.78 21.86 11.28
C PRO A 91 -2.12 20.53 11.93
N PHE A 92 -3.41 20.24 12.13
CA PHE A 92 -3.82 18.98 12.77
C PHE A 92 -3.47 17.76 11.91
N GLN A 93 -3.70 17.81 10.61
CA GLN A 93 -3.37 16.72 9.67
C GLN A 93 -1.85 16.50 9.63
N TYR A 94 -1.10 17.59 9.58
CA TYR A 94 0.35 17.56 9.64
C TYR A 94 0.88 16.98 10.96
N GLU A 95 0.40 17.48 12.11
CA GLU A 95 0.80 17.00 13.43
C GLU A 95 0.53 15.50 13.59
N THR A 96 -0.65 15.03 13.16
CA THR A 96 -1.02 13.63 13.29
C THR A 96 -0.27 12.72 12.32
N LEU A 97 0.02 13.17 11.09
CA LEU A 97 0.86 12.42 10.14
C LEU A 97 2.29 12.26 10.66
N MET A 98 2.83 13.33 11.28
CA MET A 98 4.18 13.35 11.81
C MET A 98 4.30 12.78 13.23
N ALA A 99 3.20 12.38 13.84
CA ALA A 99 3.21 11.82 15.18
C ALA A 99 3.87 10.44 15.20
N VAL A 100 4.94 10.30 15.97
CA VAL A 100 5.62 9.02 16.15
C VAL A 100 4.79 8.11 17.06
N ASN A 101 4.51 6.90 16.60
CA ASN A 101 3.88 5.89 17.42
C ASN A 101 4.90 5.22 18.35
N LEU A 102 5.09 5.77 19.53
CA LEU A 102 6.01 5.23 20.54
C LEU A 102 5.57 3.89 21.15
N LYS A 103 4.30 3.50 20.94
CA LYS A 103 3.78 2.20 21.37
C LYS A 103 4.04 1.11 20.34
N SER A 104 4.40 1.48 19.11
CA SER A 104 4.81 0.53 18.10
C SER A 104 5.93 -0.35 18.67
N LYS A 105 5.72 -1.64 18.61
CA LYS A 105 6.76 -2.63 18.95
C LYS A 105 7.75 -2.64 17.81
N ALA A 106 8.62 -1.63 17.79
CA ALA A 106 9.70 -1.61 16.82
C ALA A 106 10.59 -2.82 17.05
N LYS A 107 10.54 -3.72 16.14
CA LYS A 107 11.40 -4.90 16.13
C LYS A 107 12.73 -4.49 15.51
N VAL A 108 13.53 -3.80 16.28
CA VAL A 108 14.88 -3.38 15.87
C VAL A 108 15.78 -4.59 15.65
N ASP A 109 15.46 -5.70 16.32
CA ASP A 109 16.20 -6.95 16.22
C ASP A 109 15.30 -8.08 15.68
N LYS A 110 15.41 -8.34 14.39
CA LYS A 110 14.71 -9.44 13.69
C LYS A 110 15.34 -10.81 13.94
N SER A 111 16.46 -10.88 14.62
CA SER A 111 17.04 -12.16 15.06
C SER A 111 16.23 -12.78 16.19
N THR A 112 15.36 -12.01 16.84
CA THR A 112 14.50 -12.51 17.88
C THR A 112 13.36 -13.35 17.33
N THR A 113 13.06 -14.37 18.02
CA THR A 113 12.21 -15.52 17.76
C THR A 113 10.70 -15.26 17.62
N THR A 114 10.25 -14.02 17.54
CA THR A 114 8.82 -13.65 17.45
C THR A 114 8.28 -13.59 16.04
N SER A 115 8.94 -14.29 15.10
CA SER A 115 8.48 -14.38 13.72
C SER A 115 7.05 -14.92 13.64
N ARG A 116 6.19 -14.26 12.86
CA ARG A 116 4.88 -14.78 12.51
C ARG A 116 4.96 -16.12 11.77
N SER A 117 6.05 -16.33 11.03
CA SER A 117 6.37 -17.55 10.31
C SER A 117 7.80 -18.00 10.60
N PRO A 118 8.05 -18.87 11.60
CA PRO A 118 9.40 -19.33 11.94
C PRO A 118 10.05 -20.16 10.83
N THR A 119 9.29 -20.73 9.91
CA THR A 119 9.77 -21.55 8.80
C THR A 119 9.84 -20.81 7.48
N PHE A 120 9.50 -19.53 7.45
CA PHE A 120 9.41 -18.71 6.24
C PHE A 120 10.65 -18.83 5.36
N ASP A 121 11.83 -18.67 5.93
CA ASP A 121 13.09 -18.70 5.15
C ASP A 121 13.30 -20.05 4.46
N LYS A 122 12.91 -21.17 5.10
CA LYS A 122 12.96 -22.52 4.52
C LYS A 122 11.98 -22.67 3.35
N LEU A 123 10.77 -22.18 3.51
CA LEU A 123 9.70 -22.28 2.50
C LEU A 123 9.95 -21.35 1.31
N MET A 124 10.69 -20.27 1.51
CA MET A 124 11.00 -19.25 0.50
C MET A 124 12.36 -19.41 -0.18
N MET A 125 13.14 -20.43 0.15
CA MET A 125 14.52 -20.60 -0.36
C MET A 125 14.58 -20.62 -1.89
N PRO A 126 15.47 -19.88 -2.57
CA PRO A 126 16.56 -19.05 -2.02
C PRO A 126 16.20 -17.57 -1.91
N HIS A 127 14.92 -17.21 -1.94
CA HIS A 127 14.48 -15.83 -1.92
C HIS A 127 14.94 -15.14 -0.64
N GLY A 128 15.76 -14.10 -0.78
CA GLY A 128 16.39 -13.41 0.33
C GLY A 128 15.54 -12.32 0.98
N PHE A 129 14.24 -12.25 0.69
CA PHE A 129 13.37 -11.21 1.21
C PHE A 129 13.12 -11.37 2.71
N THR A 130 12.83 -10.27 3.38
CA THR A 130 12.48 -10.35 4.81
C THR A 130 11.10 -10.96 4.99
N LYS A 131 10.99 -11.82 5.98
CA LYS A 131 9.75 -12.51 6.34
C LYS A 131 8.77 -11.64 7.12
N GLU A 132 9.20 -10.48 7.55
CA GLU A 132 8.39 -9.59 8.37
C GLU A 132 8.60 -8.15 7.95
N HIS A 133 7.48 -7.45 7.84
CA HIS A 133 7.44 -6.00 7.81
C HIS A 133 7.02 -5.55 9.20
N ASP A 134 7.89 -4.82 9.88
CA ASP A 134 7.54 -4.25 11.15
C ASP A 134 6.53 -3.15 10.99
N GLU A 135 5.69 -2.98 11.99
CA GLU A 135 4.77 -1.87 12.04
C GLU A 135 5.55 -0.55 12.07
N PRO A 136 5.34 0.33 11.08
CA PRO A 136 6.05 1.60 11.04
C PRO A 136 5.59 2.51 12.17
N ARG A 137 6.49 3.35 12.66
CA ARG A 137 6.17 4.33 13.70
C ARG A 137 5.22 5.41 13.24
N SER A 138 5.27 5.75 11.98
CA SER A 138 4.24 6.43 11.18
C SER A 138 4.64 6.38 9.71
N HIS A 139 3.71 6.64 8.81
CA HIS A 139 3.99 6.66 7.37
C HIS A 139 5.06 7.69 6.98
N ALA A 140 5.14 8.81 7.68
CA ALA A 140 6.19 9.81 7.46
C ALA A 140 7.61 9.30 7.79
N PHE A 141 7.74 8.22 8.55
CA PHE A 141 9.02 7.63 8.93
C PHE A 141 9.29 6.25 8.30
N MET A 142 8.43 5.78 7.40
CA MET A 142 8.56 4.45 6.78
C MET A 142 9.92 4.23 6.11
N MET A 143 10.50 5.26 5.51
CA MET A 143 11.80 5.12 4.88
C MET A 143 12.90 4.79 5.89
N ILE A 144 12.82 5.39 7.08
CA ILE A 144 13.76 5.13 8.16
C ILE A 144 13.58 3.70 8.68
N ASP A 145 12.34 3.28 8.92
CA ASP A 145 12.04 1.92 9.36
C ASP A 145 12.52 0.89 8.32
N HIS A 146 12.30 1.17 7.04
CA HIS A 146 12.76 0.32 5.94
C HIS A 146 14.30 0.17 5.93
N MET A 147 15.03 1.25 6.16
CA MET A 147 16.50 1.23 6.20
C MET A 147 17.05 0.43 7.38
N ILE A 148 16.35 0.43 8.53
CA ILE A 148 16.81 -0.28 9.73
C ILE A 148 16.52 -1.77 9.65
N VAL A 149 15.30 -2.11 9.23
CA VAL A 149 14.74 -3.45 9.43
C VAL A 149 14.57 -4.25 8.15
N ASP A 150 14.53 -3.59 7.00
CA ASP A 150 14.37 -4.26 5.73
C ASP A 150 15.69 -4.78 5.16
N ARG A 151 15.69 -6.01 4.65
CA ARG A 151 16.83 -6.61 3.95
C ARG A 151 17.26 -5.84 2.71
N ALA A 152 16.36 -5.08 2.09
CA ALA A 152 16.67 -4.22 0.95
C ALA A 152 17.82 -3.25 1.25
N PHE A 153 17.99 -2.85 2.51
CA PHE A 153 19.07 -2.00 2.99
C PHE A 153 20.04 -2.73 3.92
N GLY A 154 19.87 -4.03 4.11
CA GLY A 154 20.72 -4.83 4.98
C GLY A 154 20.42 -4.69 6.47
N GLY A 155 19.42 -3.88 6.87
CA GLY A 155 18.97 -3.74 8.24
C GLY A 155 20.05 -3.29 9.26
N LYS A 156 21.08 -2.55 8.84
CA LYS A 156 22.27 -2.27 9.65
C LYS A 156 22.62 -0.81 9.81
N PHE A 157 21.72 0.10 9.48
CA PHE A 157 21.93 1.51 9.76
C PHE A 157 21.66 1.79 11.23
N GLN A 158 22.60 2.47 11.88
CA GLN A 158 22.37 2.95 13.24
C GLN A 158 21.56 4.22 13.21
N LEU A 159 20.60 4.32 14.12
CA LEU A 159 19.74 5.47 14.25
C LEU A 159 19.87 6.13 15.61
N LYS A 160 19.57 7.43 15.65
CA LYS A 160 19.24 8.10 16.89
C LYS A 160 18.04 7.44 17.54
N SER A 161 17.95 7.50 18.88
CA SER A 161 16.82 6.93 19.60
C SER A 161 15.49 7.44 19.07
N TRP A 162 14.58 6.55 18.74
CA TRP A 162 13.22 6.87 18.31
C TRP A 162 12.44 7.75 19.29
N ARG A 163 12.71 7.61 20.58
CA ARG A 163 12.08 8.44 21.63
C ARG A 163 12.41 9.92 21.47
N ASN A 164 13.54 10.21 20.84
CA ASN A 164 13.99 11.58 20.58
C ASN A 164 13.50 12.12 19.23
N ILE A 165 12.89 11.29 18.39
CA ILE A 165 12.32 11.68 17.10
C ILE A 165 10.83 11.98 17.29
N THR A 166 10.54 13.09 17.91
CA THR A 166 9.15 13.54 18.20
C THR A 166 8.69 14.65 17.26
N LYS A 167 9.57 15.16 16.41
CA LYS A 167 9.31 16.23 15.44
C LYS A 167 9.66 15.75 14.04
N PRO A 168 9.14 16.41 12.99
CA PRO A 168 9.57 16.19 11.63
C PRO A 168 11.09 16.25 11.53
N ALA A 169 11.69 15.17 11.05
CA ALA A 169 13.12 15.09 10.84
C ALA A 169 13.38 14.70 9.38
N LYS A 170 14.45 15.24 8.81
CA LYS A 170 14.95 14.75 7.53
C LYS A 170 15.50 13.34 7.71
N LEU A 171 15.36 12.51 6.70
CA LEU A 171 15.80 11.11 6.75
C LEU A 171 17.22 10.97 7.33
N TRP A 172 18.16 11.75 6.85
CA TRP A 172 19.57 11.64 7.24
C TRP A 172 19.89 12.30 8.58
N ASP A 173 19.01 13.11 9.13
CA ASP A 173 19.18 13.70 10.46
C ASP A 173 19.03 12.65 11.58
N VAL A 174 18.41 11.52 11.28
CA VAL A 174 18.18 10.43 12.25
C VAL A 174 19.16 9.28 12.08
N VAL A 175 19.85 9.18 10.95
CA VAL A 175 20.89 8.19 10.70
C VAL A 175 22.19 8.69 11.30
N ILE A 176 22.74 7.96 12.30
CA ILE A 176 23.97 8.34 12.98
C ILE A 176 25.18 7.91 12.16
N ASP A 177 25.10 6.70 11.61
CA ASP A 177 26.19 6.09 10.88
C ASP A 177 25.67 5.28 9.69
N THR A 178 26.44 5.28 8.62
CA THR A 178 26.21 4.44 7.45
C THR A 178 27.42 3.52 7.30
N PRO A 179 27.22 2.21 7.16
CA PRO A 179 28.34 1.30 6.99
C PRO A 179 29.19 1.68 5.78
N LYS A 180 30.48 1.58 5.91
CA LYS A 180 31.44 1.83 4.81
C LYS A 180 31.19 0.90 3.64
N GLU A 181 30.90 -0.37 3.95
CA GLU A 181 30.50 -1.37 2.97
C GLU A 181 29.02 -1.75 3.19
N LEU A 182 28.26 -1.72 2.11
CA LEU A 182 26.86 -2.16 2.13
C LEU A 182 26.83 -3.69 2.12
N PRO A 183 25.98 -4.31 2.96
CA PRO A 183 25.72 -5.74 2.85
C PRO A 183 25.19 -6.10 1.46
N GLN A 184 25.44 -7.33 1.03
CA GLN A 184 24.98 -7.80 -0.28
C GLN A 184 23.48 -7.63 -0.48
N THR A 185 22.67 -7.84 0.58
CA THR A 185 21.23 -7.64 0.57
C THR A 185 20.82 -6.21 0.25
N ALA A 186 21.56 -5.22 0.76
CA ALA A 186 21.33 -3.81 0.43
C ALA A 186 21.72 -3.48 -1.01
N LYS A 187 22.76 -4.14 -1.55
CA LYS A 187 23.15 -4.00 -2.96
C LYS A 187 22.12 -4.60 -3.91
N ALA A 188 21.47 -5.67 -3.50
CA ALA A 188 20.41 -6.32 -4.24
C ALA A 188 19.02 -5.67 -4.03
N GLY A 189 18.91 -4.70 -3.15
CA GLY A 189 17.67 -3.98 -2.86
C GLY A 189 17.12 -3.26 -4.07
N ASN A 190 15.83 -3.42 -4.30
CA ASN A 190 15.13 -2.83 -5.43
C ASN A 190 14.63 -1.44 -5.09
N SER A 191 15.01 -0.47 -5.89
CA SER A 191 14.60 0.94 -5.71
C SER A 191 13.10 1.16 -5.92
N VAL A 192 12.37 0.24 -6.57
CA VAL A 192 10.91 0.29 -6.65
C VAL A 192 10.26 0.31 -5.26
N CYS A 193 10.86 -0.35 -4.27
CA CYS A 193 10.37 -0.32 -2.89
C CYS A 193 10.24 1.11 -2.32
N LEU A 194 11.05 2.05 -2.83
CA LEU A 194 11.04 3.44 -2.39
C LEU A 194 9.80 4.22 -2.86
N THR A 195 9.13 3.76 -3.92
CA THR A 195 7.93 4.43 -4.46
C THR A 195 6.76 4.45 -3.49
N CYS A 196 6.68 3.47 -2.60
CA CYS A 196 5.66 3.42 -1.55
C CYS A 196 6.09 4.15 -0.26
N LYS A 197 7.28 4.75 -0.20
CA LYS A 197 7.85 5.26 1.04
C LYS A 197 8.27 6.72 1.00
N THR A 198 8.38 7.31 -0.20
CA THR A 198 8.87 8.68 -0.34
C THR A 198 8.17 9.45 -1.43
N THR A 199 7.94 10.73 -1.17
CA THR A 199 7.39 11.67 -2.15
C THR A 199 8.34 11.89 -3.34
N ASP A 200 9.64 11.95 -3.07
CA ASP A 200 10.63 12.19 -4.14
C ASP A 200 10.60 11.09 -5.19
N THR A 201 10.46 9.83 -4.80
CA THR A 201 10.43 8.73 -5.76
C THR A 201 9.17 8.78 -6.62
N ILE A 202 8.00 9.06 -6.02
CA ILE A 202 6.76 9.20 -6.78
C ILE A 202 6.85 10.30 -7.83
N LEU A 203 7.53 11.40 -7.53
CA LEU A 203 7.61 12.55 -8.43
C LEU A 203 8.76 12.46 -9.43
N LYS A 204 9.88 11.84 -9.05
CA LYS A 204 11.12 11.87 -9.83
C LYS A 204 11.42 10.58 -10.57
N TRP A 205 10.91 9.44 -10.08
CA TRP A 205 11.10 8.18 -10.79
C TRP A 205 10.38 8.23 -12.12
N PRO A 206 11.03 7.76 -13.21
CA PRO A 206 10.37 7.70 -14.50
C PRO A 206 9.08 6.88 -14.45
N TYR A 207 8.04 7.43 -15.01
CA TYR A 207 6.80 6.71 -15.24
C TYR A 207 7.07 5.51 -16.16
N MET A 208 6.44 4.38 -15.90
CA MET A 208 6.60 3.21 -16.73
C MET A 208 6.12 3.50 -18.16
N GLY A 209 7.03 3.47 -19.12
CA GLY A 209 6.77 3.82 -20.50
C GLY A 209 7.07 5.28 -20.87
N ASP A 210 7.67 6.08 -19.97
CA ASP A 210 8.21 7.39 -20.33
C ASP A 210 9.32 7.19 -21.39
N PRO A 211 9.14 7.69 -22.63
CA PRO A 211 10.14 7.53 -23.68
C PRO A 211 11.39 8.37 -23.43
N ASN A 212 11.27 9.46 -22.67
CA ASN A 212 12.33 10.42 -22.36
C ASN A 212 12.36 10.75 -20.88
N PRO A 213 12.83 9.83 -20.01
CA PRO A 213 12.93 10.11 -18.61
C PRO A 213 13.85 11.30 -18.35
N ALA A 214 13.35 12.32 -17.66
CA ALA A 214 14.11 13.55 -17.35
C ALA A 214 15.22 13.33 -16.33
N THR A 215 15.46 12.11 -15.91
CA THR A 215 16.41 11.77 -14.85
C THR A 215 17.32 10.63 -15.29
N ASP A 216 18.50 10.54 -14.66
CA ASP A 216 19.40 9.39 -14.76
C ASP A 216 18.86 8.13 -14.05
N LEU A 217 17.63 8.19 -13.53
CA LEU A 217 16.94 7.13 -12.81
C LEU A 217 16.17 6.21 -13.76
N LYS A 218 16.84 5.62 -14.73
CA LYS A 218 16.24 4.59 -15.58
C LYS A 218 15.94 3.33 -14.76
N ARG A 219 14.77 2.74 -14.95
CA ARG A 219 14.38 1.55 -14.18
C ARG A 219 15.36 0.39 -14.35
N GLY A 220 15.84 0.14 -15.55
CA GLY A 220 16.78 -0.93 -15.83
C GLY A 220 18.24 -0.63 -15.51
N GLY A 221 18.61 0.62 -15.47
CA GLY A 221 19.95 1.05 -15.06
C GLY A 221 20.05 1.39 -13.58
N ASN A 222 19.19 0.84 -12.75
CA ASN A 222 19.01 1.28 -11.37
C ASN A 222 20.29 1.22 -10.53
N PRO A 223 20.67 2.35 -9.94
CA PRO A 223 21.62 2.32 -8.83
C PRO A 223 21.01 1.56 -7.64
N ALA A 224 21.88 1.03 -6.78
CA ALA A 224 21.43 0.41 -5.54
C ALA A 224 20.47 1.34 -4.77
N ALA A 225 19.47 0.76 -4.12
CA ALA A 225 18.44 1.51 -3.39
C ALA A 225 19.04 2.54 -2.41
N ILE A 226 20.15 2.20 -1.75
CA ILE A 226 20.85 3.12 -0.85
C ILE A 226 21.44 4.33 -1.59
N TYR A 227 21.94 4.16 -2.81
CA TYR A 227 22.43 5.28 -3.61
C TYR A 227 21.30 6.25 -3.94
N MET A 228 20.15 5.72 -4.35
CA MET A 228 18.95 6.51 -4.60
C MET A 228 18.50 7.25 -3.34
N ALA A 229 18.46 6.56 -2.21
CA ALA A 229 18.11 7.16 -0.93
C ALA A 229 19.04 8.34 -0.59
N LYS A 230 20.36 8.18 -0.74
CA LYS A 230 21.32 9.24 -0.46
C LYS A 230 21.21 10.43 -1.42
N LYS A 231 21.07 10.18 -2.71
CA LYS A 231 21.15 11.22 -3.75
C LYS A 231 19.83 11.96 -3.95
N TYR A 232 18.69 11.25 -3.92
CA TYR A 232 17.44 11.79 -4.41
C TYR A 232 16.35 11.96 -3.35
N ILE A 233 16.40 11.19 -2.25
CA ILE A 233 15.33 11.20 -1.27
C ILE A 233 15.60 12.24 -0.19
N LYS A 234 14.73 13.25 -0.15
CA LYS A 234 14.75 14.33 0.85
C LYS A 234 13.44 14.39 1.63
N ASN A 235 12.34 13.97 0.99
CA ASN A 235 11.00 14.11 1.52
C ASN A 235 10.37 12.74 1.76
N PRO A 236 9.81 12.51 2.96
CA PRO A 236 9.11 11.28 3.26
C PRO A 236 7.79 11.17 2.47
N MET A 237 7.08 10.06 2.66
CA MET A 237 5.70 9.96 2.22
C MET A 237 4.86 11.09 2.83
N GLY A 238 4.00 11.71 2.04
CA GLY A 238 3.27 12.88 2.48
C GLY A 238 1.94 13.12 1.77
N CYS A 239 1.39 14.28 2.02
CA CYS A 239 0.06 14.71 1.62
C CYS A 239 -0.24 14.50 0.14
N ILE A 240 0.73 14.77 -0.72
CA ILE A 240 0.56 14.72 -2.18
C ILE A 240 0.45 13.31 -2.76
N HIS A 241 0.66 12.25 -1.97
CA HIS A 241 0.38 10.88 -2.41
C HIS A 241 -1.13 10.64 -2.56
N CYS A 242 -1.94 11.26 -1.71
CA CYS A 242 -3.38 11.08 -1.67
C CYS A 242 -4.17 12.33 -2.07
N HIS A 243 -3.53 13.50 -2.10
CA HIS A 243 -4.18 14.78 -2.42
C HIS A 243 -3.45 15.50 -3.54
N ASP A 244 -4.20 15.90 -4.56
CA ASP A 244 -3.67 16.79 -5.58
C ASP A 244 -3.64 18.23 -5.05
N PRO A 245 -2.48 18.88 -5.03
CA PRO A 245 -2.37 20.23 -4.49
C PRO A 245 -3.04 21.30 -5.37
N HIS A 246 -3.18 21.07 -6.66
CA HIS A 246 -3.83 22.00 -7.57
C HIS A 246 -5.35 21.86 -7.53
N ALA A 247 -5.85 20.63 -7.74
CA ALA A 247 -7.28 20.36 -7.70
C ALA A 247 -7.87 20.42 -6.28
N ALA A 248 -7.03 20.36 -5.24
CA ALA A 248 -7.46 20.17 -3.84
C ALA A 248 -8.45 19.01 -3.68
N LYS A 249 -8.28 17.97 -4.50
CA LYS A 249 -9.08 16.76 -4.55
C LYS A 249 -8.22 15.53 -4.21
N PRO A 250 -8.86 14.42 -3.82
CA PRO A 250 -8.17 13.14 -3.69
C PRO A 250 -7.60 12.66 -5.02
N ARG A 251 -6.43 11.98 -4.98
CA ARG A 251 -5.80 11.43 -6.18
C ARG A 251 -5.10 10.10 -5.93
N ILE A 252 -4.88 9.38 -7.00
CA ILE A 252 -3.98 8.24 -7.11
C ILE A 252 -2.78 8.68 -7.96
N VAL A 253 -1.59 8.33 -7.53
CA VAL A 253 -0.32 8.65 -8.22
C VAL A 253 0.47 7.41 -8.66
N ARG A 254 0.08 6.20 -8.19
CA ARG A 254 0.73 4.94 -8.58
C ARG A 254 0.26 4.53 -9.97
N ASP A 255 1.19 4.55 -10.91
CA ASP A 255 0.96 4.18 -12.31
C ASP A 255 0.40 2.77 -12.49
N ALA A 256 0.91 1.80 -11.72
CA ALA A 256 0.42 0.42 -11.81
C ALA A 256 -1.04 0.27 -11.35
N LEU A 257 -1.47 1.04 -10.35
CA LEU A 257 -2.86 1.05 -9.91
C LEU A 257 -3.77 1.76 -10.94
N ILE A 258 -3.31 2.89 -11.48
CA ILE A 258 -4.02 3.60 -12.56
C ILE A 258 -4.18 2.68 -13.78
N ASN A 259 -3.11 1.96 -14.12
CA ASN A 259 -3.13 0.99 -15.22
C ASN A 259 -4.15 -0.13 -14.96
N ALA A 260 -4.17 -0.73 -13.77
CA ALA A 260 -5.13 -1.77 -13.42
C ALA A 260 -6.58 -1.27 -13.54
N ILE A 261 -6.88 -0.14 -12.91
CA ILE A 261 -8.26 0.35 -12.81
C ILE A 261 -8.76 0.93 -14.12
N LEU A 262 -7.96 1.75 -14.81
CA LEU A 262 -8.39 2.55 -15.96
C LEU A 262 -7.90 1.99 -17.29
N ASP A 263 -6.61 1.69 -17.44
CA ASP A 263 -6.05 1.33 -18.73
C ASP A 263 -6.38 -0.12 -19.11
N ARG A 264 -6.36 -1.07 -18.15
CA ARG A 264 -6.84 -2.44 -18.33
C ARG A 264 -8.36 -2.57 -18.17
N GLY A 265 -9.00 -1.56 -17.58
CA GLY A 265 -10.45 -1.53 -17.41
C GLY A 265 -11.01 -2.48 -16.35
N GLU A 266 -10.18 -2.91 -15.40
CA GLU A 266 -10.63 -3.81 -14.32
C GLU A 266 -11.56 -3.12 -13.32
N GLY A 267 -11.48 -1.77 -13.24
CA GLY A 267 -12.30 -0.96 -12.34
C GLY A 267 -11.76 -0.90 -10.93
N ALA A 268 -12.37 -0.03 -10.13
CA ALA A 268 -11.94 0.21 -8.74
C ALA A 268 -12.19 -0.99 -7.82
N TYR A 269 -13.20 -1.79 -8.11
CA TYR A 269 -13.61 -2.98 -7.35
C TYR A 269 -13.90 -4.12 -8.33
N PRO A 270 -12.89 -4.87 -8.79
CA PRO A 270 -13.06 -5.86 -9.86
C PRO A 270 -14.02 -7.00 -9.49
N TYR A 271 -14.17 -7.31 -8.21
CA TYR A 271 -15.09 -8.32 -7.67
C TYR A 271 -16.55 -7.81 -7.54
N ASP A 272 -16.77 -6.48 -7.58
CA ASP A 272 -18.10 -5.85 -7.47
C ASP A 272 -18.24 -4.72 -8.50
N LYS A 273 -18.77 -5.08 -9.65
CA LYS A 273 -18.97 -4.15 -10.76
C LYS A 273 -19.93 -3.00 -10.42
N ALA A 274 -20.96 -3.28 -9.61
CA ALA A 274 -21.92 -2.26 -9.20
C ALA A 274 -21.29 -1.21 -8.28
N LYS A 275 -20.41 -1.63 -7.38
CA LYS A 275 -19.61 -0.76 -6.53
C LYS A 275 -18.56 0.00 -7.36
N SER A 276 -17.87 -0.68 -8.24
CA SER A 276 -16.86 -0.10 -9.13
C SER A 276 -17.43 1.06 -9.96
N ASN A 277 -18.62 0.90 -10.52
CA ASN A 277 -19.29 1.92 -11.33
C ASN A 277 -19.71 3.18 -10.54
N LYS A 278 -19.70 3.13 -9.21
CA LYS A 278 -19.97 4.31 -8.36
C LYS A 278 -18.73 5.15 -8.09
N VAL A 279 -17.56 4.66 -8.44
CA VAL A 279 -16.29 5.38 -8.28
C VAL A 279 -16.02 6.19 -9.53
N THR A 280 -16.12 7.50 -9.40
CA THR A 280 -15.80 8.42 -10.48
C THR A 280 -14.38 8.94 -10.32
N MET A 281 -13.56 8.69 -11.33
CA MET A 281 -12.20 9.21 -11.39
C MET A 281 -11.85 9.65 -12.80
N THR A 282 -11.01 10.68 -12.88
CA THR A 282 -10.52 11.25 -14.13
C THR A 282 -9.03 11.04 -14.23
N LYS A 283 -8.57 10.35 -15.27
CA LYS A 283 -7.15 10.26 -15.60
C LYS A 283 -6.68 11.61 -16.15
N VAL A 284 -5.58 12.10 -15.59
CA VAL A 284 -4.92 13.33 -16.03
C VAL A 284 -3.49 12.97 -16.43
N GLU A 285 -3.15 13.19 -17.69
CA GLU A 285 -1.83 12.88 -18.24
C GLU A 285 -1.00 14.14 -18.38
N PHE A 286 0.22 14.09 -17.90
CA PHE A 286 1.21 15.14 -18.09
C PHE A 286 2.10 14.76 -19.25
N LEU A 287 2.24 15.68 -20.19
CA LEU A 287 2.99 15.48 -21.41
C LEU A 287 4.37 16.13 -21.33
N ARG A 288 5.34 15.51 -22.00
CA ARG A 288 6.65 16.05 -22.30
C ARG A 288 6.94 15.74 -23.77
N ASN A 289 7.18 16.78 -24.57
CA ASN A 289 7.34 16.63 -26.01
C ASN A 289 6.18 15.83 -26.65
N ASP A 290 4.96 16.20 -26.27
CA ASP A 290 3.70 15.58 -26.72
C ASP A 290 3.54 14.08 -26.39
N GLN A 291 4.40 13.56 -25.51
CA GLN A 291 4.32 12.18 -25.03
C GLN A 291 3.97 12.14 -23.54
N PRO A 292 3.05 11.25 -23.10
CA PRO A 292 2.72 11.12 -21.71
C PRO A 292 3.93 10.58 -20.92
N PHE A 293 4.38 11.35 -19.93
CA PHE A 293 5.47 10.94 -19.06
C PHE A 293 5.01 10.60 -17.64
N ARG A 294 3.81 11.06 -17.27
CA ARG A 294 3.20 10.78 -15.97
C ARG A 294 1.69 10.90 -16.06
N ALA A 295 1.00 10.06 -15.30
CA ALA A 295 -0.44 10.19 -15.08
C ALA A 295 -0.77 10.23 -13.59
N ILE A 296 -1.89 10.88 -13.27
CA ILE A 296 -2.57 10.80 -11.99
C ILE A 296 -4.05 10.49 -12.25
N ALA A 297 -4.74 9.93 -11.27
CA ALA A 297 -6.19 9.79 -11.33
C ALA A 297 -6.83 10.63 -10.22
N ILE A 298 -7.62 11.62 -10.59
CA ILE A 298 -8.35 12.49 -9.67
C ILE A 298 -9.69 11.82 -9.35
N LEU A 299 -9.99 11.65 -8.07
CA LEU A 299 -11.26 11.11 -7.62
C LEU A 299 -12.22 12.25 -7.28
N ASP A 300 -13.48 12.12 -7.68
CA ASP A 300 -14.52 13.10 -7.31
C ASP A 300 -14.90 13.00 -5.84
N LYS A 301 -14.87 11.81 -5.29
CA LYS A 301 -15.11 11.55 -3.87
C LYS A 301 -13.94 10.77 -3.26
N PRO A 302 -13.61 11.04 -1.99
CA PRO A 302 -12.60 10.26 -1.29
C PRO A 302 -13.01 8.79 -1.19
N ASP A 303 -12.08 7.90 -1.54
CA ASP A 303 -12.18 6.46 -1.32
C ASP A 303 -10.85 5.99 -0.71
N SER A 304 -10.87 5.69 0.58
CA SER A 304 -9.63 5.35 1.28
C SER A 304 -9.09 3.96 0.92
N ASN A 305 -9.93 3.06 0.43
CA ASN A 305 -9.47 1.76 -0.03
C ASN A 305 -8.54 1.93 -1.24
N LEU A 306 -8.88 2.83 -2.16
CA LEU A 306 -8.04 3.14 -3.33
C LEU A 306 -6.77 3.92 -2.96
N PHE A 307 -6.83 4.79 -1.94
CA PHE A 307 -5.62 5.49 -1.48
C PHE A 307 -4.63 4.52 -0.85
N CYS A 308 -5.12 3.57 -0.05
CA CYS A 308 -4.30 2.54 0.56
C CYS A 308 -3.78 1.56 -0.49
N ALA A 309 -4.57 1.24 -1.52
CA ALA A 309 -4.19 0.36 -2.62
C ALA A 309 -2.99 0.85 -3.45
N GLN A 310 -2.58 2.11 -3.31
CA GLN A 310 -1.36 2.57 -3.96
C GLN A 310 -0.10 1.85 -3.47
N CYS A 311 -0.15 1.30 -2.24
CA CYS A 311 0.99 0.66 -1.58
C CYS A 311 0.60 -0.67 -0.91
N HIS A 312 -0.63 -0.77 -0.38
CA HIS A 312 -1.17 -1.93 0.33
C HIS A 312 -1.95 -2.85 -0.63
N VAL A 313 -1.26 -3.40 -1.59
CA VAL A 313 -1.78 -4.18 -2.72
C VAL A 313 -0.76 -5.24 -3.13
N GLU A 314 -1.21 -6.34 -3.70
CA GLU A 314 -0.30 -7.29 -4.32
C GLU A 314 0.32 -6.70 -5.60
N TYR A 315 1.63 -6.86 -5.76
CA TYR A 315 2.34 -6.33 -6.93
C TYR A 315 3.65 -7.05 -7.21
N ALA A 316 3.95 -7.27 -8.48
CA ALA A 316 5.28 -7.64 -8.90
C ALA A 316 6.18 -6.40 -8.95
N CYS A 317 7.33 -6.43 -8.30
CA CYS A 317 8.26 -5.30 -8.22
C CYS A 317 9.73 -5.70 -8.36
N ASN A 318 10.04 -7.00 -8.34
CA ASN A 318 11.39 -7.52 -8.46
C ASN A 318 11.68 -7.99 -9.88
N PRO A 319 12.96 -8.07 -10.29
CA PRO A 319 13.34 -8.91 -11.40
C PRO A 319 12.89 -10.35 -11.18
N GLY A 320 12.55 -11.03 -12.23
CA GLY A 320 12.07 -12.39 -12.19
C GLY A 320 12.42 -13.15 -13.47
N PHE A 321 11.58 -14.10 -13.83
CA PHE A 321 11.74 -14.85 -15.07
C PHE A 321 10.40 -15.32 -15.63
N ASP A 322 10.37 -15.54 -16.92
CA ASP A 322 9.24 -16.18 -17.60
C ASP A 322 9.27 -17.68 -17.31
N PRO A 323 8.25 -18.25 -16.66
CA PRO A 323 8.26 -19.66 -16.28
C PRO A 323 8.21 -20.65 -17.47
N LYS A 324 7.75 -20.19 -18.65
CA LYS A 324 7.65 -21.03 -19.86
C LYS A 324 8.96 -21.11 -20.63
N THR A 325 9.63 -19.96 -20.76
CA THR A 325 10.87 -19.86 -21.54
C THR A 325 12.13 -19.91 -20.69
N GLY A 326 12.03 -19.61 -19.39
CA GLY A 326 13.17 -19.41 -18.50
C GLY A 326 13.88 -18.07 -18.70
N ALA A 327 13.41 -17.21 -19.62
CA ALA A 327 14.03 -15.93 -19.91
C ALA A 327 13.95 -14.98 -18.69
N ALA A 328 15.05 -14.30 -18.39
CA ALA A 328 15.10 -13.31 -17.32
C ALA A 328 14.21 -12.10 -17.65
N ILE A 329 13.51 -11.59 -16.63
CA ILE A 329 12.69 -10.39 -16.68
C ILE A 329 13.39 -9.33 -15.85
N GLY A 330 13.87 -8.28 -16.51
CA GLY A 330 14.55 -7.14 -15.89
C GLY A 330 13.57 -6.04 -15.46
N MET A 331 14.13 -5.00 -14.86
CA MET A 331 13.34 -3.88 -14.30
C MET A 331 12.69 -2.96 -15.34
N GLU A 332 13.10 -3.03 -16.61
CA GLU A 332 12.43 -2.33 -17.71
C GLU A 332 11.14 -2.98 -18.15
N ASP A 333 10.96 -4.25 -17.86
CA ASP A 333 9.77 -5.00 -18.22
C ASP A 333 8.58 -4.56 -17.37
N ARG A 334 7.44 -4.28 -18.01
CA ARG A 334 6.22 -3.86 -17.35
C ARG A 334 5.72 -4.86 -16.29
N ARG A 335 6.06 -6.13 -16.45
CA ARG A 335 5.75 -7.18 -15.48
C ARG A 335 6.38 -6.93 -14.11
N THR A 336 7.42 -6.12 -14.01
CA THR A 336 8.03 -5.69 -12.72
C THR A 336 7.40 -4.44 -12.11
N ASN A 337 6.29 -3.96 -12.67
CA ASN A 337 5.46 -2.90 -12.11
C ASN A 337 3.98 -3.22 -12.37
N TYR A 338 3.60 -4.43 -12.05
CA TYR A 338 2.28 -4.99 -12.36
C TYR A 338 1.49 -5.23 -11.06
N PHE A 339 0.28 -4.69 -11.01
CA PHE A 339 -0.70 -4.96 -9.97
C PHE A 339 -1.70 -5.98 -10.51
N PRO A 340 -1.71 -7.21 -10.01
CA PRO A 340 -2.66 -8.24 -10.44
C PRO A 340 -4.11 -7.82 -10.25
N TRP A 341 -4.41 -7.12 -9.16
CA TRP A 341 -5.70 -6.56 -8.83
C TRP A 341 -6.80 -7.62 -8.74
N VAL A 342 -6.46 -8.76 -8.12
CA VAL A 342 -7.33 -9.93 -7.92
C VAL A 342 -7.18 -10.48 -6.50
N ASN A 343 -8.09 -11.35 -6.06
CA ASN A 343 -8.01 -11.98 -4.76
C ASN A 343 -7.04 -13.19 -4.74
N VAL A 344 -6.81 -13.75 -3.56
CA VAL A 344 -5.87 -14.87 -3.33
C VAL A 344 -6.17 -16.13 -4.15
N PHE A 345 -7.41 -16.35 -4.57
CA PHE A 345 -7.80 -17.56 -5.31
C PHE A 345 -7.50 -17.46 -6.80
N ASP A 346 -7.36 -16.23 -7.33
CA ASP A 346 -7.14 -15.97 -8.75
C ASP A 346 -5.68 -15.60 -9.07
N ILE A 347 -4.87 -15.26 -8.05
CA ILE A 347 -3.52 -14.72 -8.22
C ILE A 347 -2.58 -15.68 -8.99
N GLN A 348 -2.67 -17.01 -8.74
CA GLN A 348 -1.84 -18.00 -9.45
C GLN A 348 -2.11 -17.96 -10.96
N LYS A 349 -3.38 -17.94 -11.32
CA LYS A 349 -3.81 -17.85 -12.73
C LYS A 349 -3.33 -16.55 -13.36
N THR A 350 -3.52 -15.43 -12.70
CA THR A 350 -3.12 -14.11 -13.19
C THR A 350 -1.62 -14.03 -13.47
N TYR A 351 -0.77 -14.48 -12.54
CA TYR A 351 0.68 -14.50 -12.78
C TYR A 351 1.12 -15.51 -13.86
N ALA A 352 0.39 -16.61 -14.03
CA ALA A 352 0.64 -17.55 -15.12
C ALA A 352 0.29 -16.95 -16.48
N GLU A 353 -0.79 -16.17 -16.58
CA GLU A 353 -1.19 -15.43 -17.79
C GLU A 353 -0.21 -14.32 -18.13
N VAL A 354 0.25 -13.57 -17.13
CA VAL A 354 1.28 -12.53 -17.28
C VAL A 354 2.64 -13.11 -17.67
N GLY A 355 2.90 -14.37 -17.33
CA GLY A 355 4.19 -15.03 -17.58
C GLY A 355 5.29 -14.50 -16.66
N PHE A 356 5.05 -14.46 -15.36
CA PHE A 356 6.01 -13.95 -14.37
C PHE A 356 6.12 -14.88 -13.17
N LYS A 357 7.36 -15.14 -12.74
CA LYS A 357 7.71 -15.77 -11.45
C LYS A 357 8.95 -15.08 -10.88
N ASP A 358 8.99 -14.97 -9.55
CA ASP A 358 10.11 -14.30 -8.86
C ASP A 358 11.34 -15.20 -8.73
N PHE A 359 11.15 -16.48 -8.39
CA PHE A 359 12.27 -17.38 -8.09
C PHE A 359 11.92 -18.86 -8.32
N ARG A 360 12.97 -19.69 -8.32
CA ARG A 360 12.83 -21.15 -8.27
C ARG A 360 13.21 -21.64 -6.89
N HIS A 361 12.34 -22.41 -6.26
CA HIS A 361 12.61 -22.96 -4.94
C HIS A 361 13.85 -23.87 -4.94
N SER A 362 14.77 -23.69 -3.99
CA SER A 362 16.07 -24.35 -3.98
C SER A 362 16.01 -25.86 -3.97
N VAL A 363 15.02 -26.47 -3.32
CA VAL A 363 14.88 -27.93 -3.21
C VAL A 363 14.05 -28.50 -4.35
N THR A 364 12.87 -27.94 -4.59
CA THR A 364 11.92 -28.51 -5.55
C THR A 364 12.12 -28.03 -6.99
N GLY A 365 12.80 -26.89 -7.18
CA GLY A 365 12.93 -26.25 -8.49
C GLY A 365 11.63 -25.60 -9.00
N ALA A 366 10.54 -25.67 -8.25
CA ALA A 366 9.25 -25.10 -8.62
C ALA A 366 9.37 -23.57 -8.83
N PRO A 367 8.80 -23.05 -9.92
CA PRO A 367 8.73 -21.61 -10.15
C PRO A 367 7.69 -21.00 -9.21
N LEU A 368 8.12 -20.12 -8.31
CA LEU A 368 7.29 -19.50 -7.28
C LEU A 368 7.23 -17.99 -7.44
N THR A 369 6.15 -17.43 -6.91
CA THR A 369 5.92 -15.98 -6.81
C THR A 369 6.14 -15.54 -5.37
N LYS A 370 6.77 -14.38 -5.15
CA LYS A 370 6.86 -13.72 -3.84
C LYS A 370 5.76 -12.67 -3.75
N LEU A 371 4.85 -12.84 -2.80
CA LEU A 371 3.76 -11.89 -2.57
C LEU A 371 4.21 -10.71 -1.70
N GLN A 372 3.52 -9.57 -1.85
CA GLN A 372 3.93 -8.30 -1.25
C GLN A 372 3.01 -7.85 -0.10
N HIS A 373 1.99 -7.04 -0.39
CA HIS A 373 1.16 -6.37 0.62
C HIS A 373 -0.33 -6.38 0.25
N PRO A 374 -0.97 -7.57 0.16
CA PRO A 374 -2.33 -7.72 -0.39
C PRO A 374 -3.45 -7.32 0.58
N GLU A 375 -3.27 -6.25 1.36
CA GLU A 375 -4.25 -5.87 2.38
C GLU A 375 -5.58 -5.44 1.78
N VAL A 376 -5.55 -4.70 0.66
CA VAL A 376 -6.77 -4.19 0.04
C VAL A 376 -7.58 -5.31 -0.60
N GLU A 377 -6.93 -6.20 -1.35
CA GLU A 377 -7.58 -7.37 -1.96
C GLU A 377 -8.07 -8.36 -0.89
N THR A 378 -7.37 -8.45 0.23
CA THR A 378 -7.83 -9.23 1.38
C THR A 378 -9.10 -8.65 1.99
N PHE A 379 -9.19 -7.31 2.06
CA PHE A 379 -10.34 -6.63 2.64
C PHE A 379 -11.60 -6.78 1.79
N TRP A 380 -11.49 -7.00 0.47
CA TRP A 380 -12.62 -7.18 -0.43
C TRP A 380 -13.54 -8.32 0.01
N GLY A 381 -14.85 -8.05 0.01
CA GLY A 381 -15.88 -9.00 0.41
C GLY A 381 -15.87 -9.36 1.90
N SER A 382 -15.06 -8.70 2.73
CA SER A 382 -15.10 -8.88 4.18
C SER A 382 -16.43 -8.37 4.78
N ARG A 383 -16.74 -8.79 6.00
CA ARG A 383 -17.94 -8.32 6.71
C ARG A 383 -17.94 -6.81 6.89
N HIS A 384 -16.78 -6.23 7.25
CA HIS A 384 -16.63 -4.80 7.42
C HIS A 384 -16.81 -4.05 6.11
N GLU A 385 -16.22 -4.53 5.03
CA GLU A 385 -16.34 -3.90 3.72
C GLU A 385 -17.80 -3.94 3.21
N ARG A 386 -18.49 -5.09 3.36
CA ARG A 386 -19.93 -5.19 3.04
C ARG A 386 -20.83 -4.29 3.89
N ALA A 387 -20.39 -3.97 5.11
CA ALA A 387 -21.06 -2.99 5.98
C ALA A 387 -20.73 -1.53 5.63
N GLY A 388 -19.97 -1.28 4.56
CA GLY A 388 -19.58 0.06 4.11
C GLY A 388 -18.42 0.69 4.87
N VAL A 389 -17.67 -0.11 5.65
CA VAL A 389 -16.46 0.34 6.32
C VAL A 389 -15.32 0.44 5.31
N GLU A 390 -14.53 1.49 5.40
CA GLU A 390 -13.32 1.69 4.61
C GLU A 390 -12.06 1.64 5.49
N CYS A 391 -10.89 1.52 4.88
CA CYS A 391 -9.60 1.51 5.58
C CYS A 391 -9.43 2.67 6.57
N LYS A 392 -9.89 3.87 6.18
CA LYS A 392 -9.81 5.08 7.04
C LYS A 392 -10.59 4.95 8.34
N ASP A 393 -11.67 4.17 8.37
CA ASP A 393 -12.54 4.09 9.55
C ASP A 393 -11.84 3.37 10.70
N CYS A 394 -10.89 2.49 10.39
CA CYS A 394 -10.05 1.79 11.35
C CYS A 394 -8.67 2.45 11.54
N HIS A 395 -8.04 2.92 10.46
CA HIS A 395 -6.66 3.42 10.50
C HIS A 395 -6.52 4.94 10.55
N MET A 396 -7.59 5.67 10.21
CA MET A 396 -7.66 7.14 10.21
C MET A 396 -8.98 7.63 10.83
N PRO A 397 -9.33 7.22 12.05
CA PRO A 397 -10.65 7.50 12.62
C PRO A 397 -10.94 8.99 12.74
N LYS A 398 -12.22 9.31 12.92
CA LYS A 398 -12.66 10.64 13.27
C LYS A 398 -12.40 10.90 14.76
N VAL A 399 -11.63 11.93 15.04
CA VAL A 399 -11.29 12.35 16.40
C VAL A 399 -11.63 13.82 16.61
N LYS A 400 -11.62 14.29 17.85
CA LYS A 400 -11.76 15.71 18.16
C LYS A 400 -10.40 16.38 18.21
N ASP A 401 -10.25 17.51 17.53
CA ASP A 401 -9.09 18.38 17.69
C ASP A 401 -9.15 19.17 19.02
N LYS A 402 -8.11 19.95 19.31
CA LYS A 402 -8.02 20.78 20.52
C LYS A 402 -9.16 21.80 20.67
N ARG A 403 -9.87 22.11 19.58
CA ARG A 403 -11.02 23.03 19.53
C ARG A 403 -12.35 22.29 19.57
N GLY A 404 -12.35 20.98 19.74
CA GLY A 404 -13.55 20.13 19.76
C GLY A 404 -14.12 19.83 18.34
N LYS A 405 -13.46 20.29 17.26
CA LYS A 405 -13.89 20.01 15.89
C LYS A 405 -13.56 18.57 15.52
N THR A 406 -14.52 17.89 14.91
CA THR A 406 -14.30 16.54 14.38
C THR A 406 -13.43 16.59 13.12
N VAL A 407 -12.33 15.88 13.12
CA VAL A 407 -11.32 15.83 12.06
C VAL A 407 -10.88 14.40 11.81
N THR A 408 -10.33 14.12 10.65
CA THR A 408 -9.72 12.82 10.34
C THR A 408 -8.29 12.77 10.88
N TYR A 409 -8.00 11.76 11.68
CA TYR A 409 -6.65 11.45 12.14
C TYR A 409 -5.80 10.93 10.97
N HIS A 410 -4.62 11.50 10.75
CA HIS A 410 -3.74 11.13 9.61
C HIS A 410 -2.54 10.25 10.03
N GLY A 411 -2.52 9.75 11.24
CA GLY A 411 -1.42 8.91 11.74
C GLY A 411 -1.37 7.50 11.14
N GLN A 412 -2.44 7.05 10.49
CA GLN A 412 -2.48 5.77 9.75
C GLN A 412 -1.89 4.60 10.56
N ARG A 413 -2.38 4.43 11.79
CA ARG A 413 -1.89 3.43 12.74
C ARG A 413 -2.72 2.16 12.70
N SER A 414 -2.17 1.08 13.26
CA SER A 414 -2.98 -0.06 13.66
C SER A 414 -4.15 0.38 14.55
N ALA A 415 -5.34 -0.16 14.27
CA ALA A 415 -6.55 0.12 15.04
C ALA A 415 -6.40 -0.21 16.54
N ARG A 416 -5.48 -1.14 16.89
CA ARG A 416 -5.16 -1.52 18.28
C ARG A 416 -4.78 -0.35 19.18
N TYR A 417 -4.22 0.72 18.63
CA TYR A 417 -3.83 1.90 19.40
C TYR A 417 -4.97 2.90 19.60
N MET A 418 -6.12 2.66 18.98
CA MET A 418 -7.24 3.58 18.95
C MET A 418 -8.60 2.84 19.03
N LEU A 419 -8.68 1.73 19.76
CA LEU A 419 -9.86 0.86 19.82
C LEU A 419 -11.15 1.61 20.19
N ARG A 420 -11.07 2.63 21.04
CA ARG A 420 -12.20 3.46 21.42
C ARG A 420 -12.75 4.26 20.23
N ASP A 421 -11.86 4.80 19.40
CA ASP A 421 -12.24 5.66 18.28
C ASP A 421 -12.53 4.85 17.00
N THR A 422 -12.20 3.56 17.00
CA THR A 422 -12.38 2.63 15.87
C THR A 422 -13.45 1.57 16.20
N CYS A 423 -13.09 0.47 16.87
CA CYS A 423 -13.99 -0.66 17.12
C CYS A 423 -15.20 -0.27 17.97
N VAL A 424 -14.97 0.32 19.15
CA VAL A 424 -16.02 0.64 20.13
C VAL A 424 -16.99 1.71 19.61
N ARG A 425 -16.55 2.53 18.68
CA ARG A 425 -17.42 3.53 18.04
C ARG A 425 -18.62 2.91 17.31
N CYS A 426 -18.44 1.74 16.71
CA CYS A 426 -19.49 1.01 15.99
C CYS A 426 -20.05 -0.15 16.85
N HIS A 427 -19.19 -0.85 17.57
CA HIS A 427 -19.53 -1.92 18.51
C HIS A 427 -19.75 -1.33 19.92
N THR A 428 -20.82 -0.54 20.06
CA THR A 428 -21.05 0.30 21.25
C THR A 428 -21.26 -0.47 22.56
N TYR A 429 -21.50 -1.77 22.48
CA TYR A 429 -21.64 -2.67 23.62
C TYR A 429 -20.33 -3.32 24.06
N TRP A 430 -19.22 -3.08 23.34
CA TRP A 430 -17.89 -3.56 23.73
C TRP A 430 -17.16 -2.54 24.62
N SER A 431 -16.40 -3.04 25.58
CA SER A 431 -15.30 -2.30 26.18
C SER A 431 -14.08 -2.27 25.26
N GLN A 432 -13.04 -1.52 25.62
CA GLN A 432 -11.76 -1.57 24.89
C GLN A 432 -11.09 -2.94 25.03
N GLU A 433 -11.17 -3.54 26.21
CA GLU A 433 -10.64 -4.87 26.51
C GLU A 433 -11.34 -5.94 25.69
N GLU A 434 -12.67 -5.84 25.56
CA GLU A 434 -13.43 -6.74 24.68
C GLU A 434 -13.03 -6.58 23.23
N ALA A 435 -12.88 -5.35 22.74
CA ALA A 435 -12.43 -5.09 21.37
C ALA A 435 -11.02 -5.67 21.11
N GLU A 436 -10.10 -5.53 22.06
CA GLU A 436 -8.75 -6.10 22.00
C GLU A 436 -8.81 -7.63 21.96
N TYR A 437 -9.62 -8.22 22.85
CA TYR A 437 -9.84 -9.67 22.88
C TYR A 437 -10.36 -10.21 21.55
N GLN A 438 -11.33 -9.56 20.91
CA GLN A 438 -11.88 -9.98 19.62
C GLN A 438 -10.82 -9.93 18.50
N VAL A 439 -9.98 -8.91 18.49
CA VAL A 439 -8.87 -8.83 17.53
C VAL A 439 -7.86 -9.96 17.79
N ASP A 440 -7.49 -10.19 19.05
CA ASP A 440 -6.53 -11.24 19.41
C ASP A 440 -7.06 -12.64 19.11
N ALA A 441 -8.34 -12.89 19.35
CA ALA A 441 -8.96 -14.18 19.07
C ALA A 441 -8.89 -14.53 17.58
N VAL A 442 -9.24 -13.57 16.71
CA VAL A 442 -9.15 -13.75 15.26
C VAL A 442 -7.71 -13.98 14.82
N GLN A 443 -6.79 -13.12 15.21
CA GLN A 443 -5.39 -13.20 14.78
C GLN A 443 -4.70 -14.49 15.28
N ASN A 444 -4.94 -14.88 16.54
CA ASN A 444 -4.35 -16.12 17.08
C ASN A 444 -4.89 -17.35 16.37
N TYR A 445 -6.18 -17.38 16.05
CA TYR A 445 -6.76 -18.47 15.27
C TYR A 445 -6.11 -18.59 13.88
N ILE A 446 -5.96 -17.47 13.17
CA ILE A 446 -5.37 -17.47 11.82
C ILE A 446 -3.88 -17.82 11.89
N ARG A 447 -3.13 -17.27 12.85
CA ARG A 447 -1.72 -17.67 13.08
C ARG A 447 -1.57 -19.18 13.29
N GLY A 448 -2.46 -19.78 14.07
CA GLY A 448 -2.49 -21.25 14.25
C GLY A 448 -2.70 -22.00 12.93
N LYS A 449 -3.60 -21.52 12.07
CA LYS A 449 -3.80 -22.12 10.74
C LYS A 449 -2.61 -21.89 9.81
N MET A 450 -1.95 -20.74 9.85
CA MET A 450 -0.72 -20.47 9.09
C MET A 450 0.38 -21.48 9.47
N ARG A 451 0.59 -21.74 10.76
CA ARG A 451 1.56 -22.76 11.23
C ARG A 451 1.23 -24.16 10.70
N LYS A 452 -0.06 -24.50 10.64
CA LYS A 452 -0.48 -25.77 10.07
C LYS A 452 -0.22 -25.86 8.57
N ALA A 453 -0.46 -24.78 7.82
CA ALA A 453 -0.13 -24.73 6.39
C ALA A 453 1.38 -24.84 6.15
N GLU A 454 2.19 -24.11 6.91
CA GLU A 454 3.66 -24.17 6.89
C GLU A 454 4.19 -25.59 7.12
N PHE A 455 3.62 -26.29 8.09
CA PHE A 455 3.96 -27.69 8.36
C PHE A 455 3.74 -28.57 7.13
N TRP A 456 2.56 -28.47 6.49
CA TRP A 456 2.25 -29.32 5.34
C TRP A 456 3.05 -28.97 4.09
N ILE A 457 3.31 -27.67 3.83
CA ILE A 457 4.22 -27.26 2.75
C ILE A 457 5.63 -27.80 3.03
N GLY A 458 6.12 -27.73 4.27
CA GLY A 458 7.40 -28.32 4.67
C GLY A 458 7.45 -29.83 4.43
N GLN A 459 6.40 -30.57 4.80
CA GLN A 459 6.30 -32.02 4.54
C GLN A 459 6.29 -32.34 3.04
N MET A 460 5.62 -31.52 2.23
CA MET A 460 5.65 -31.66 0.77
C MET A 460 7.06 -31.46 0.20
N ILE A 461 7.80 -30.45 0.66
CA ILE A 461 9.19 -30.23 0.24
C ILE A 461 10.08 -31.40 0.64
N GLU A 462 9.91 -31.95 1.82
CA GLU A 462 10.66 -33.11 2.30
C GLU A 462 10.31 -34.40 1.52
N ALA A 463 9.04 -34.64 1.21
CA ALA A 463 8.61 -35.73 0.35
C ALA A 463 9.21 -35.62 -1.06
N TYR A 464 9.24 -34.39 -1.61
CA TYR A 464 9.87 -34.12 -2.90
C TYR A 464 11.38 -34.44 -2.88
N SER A 465 12.09 -34.00 -1.85
CA SER A 465 13.52 -34.31 -1.68
C SER A 465 13.75 -35.82 -1.66
N ARG A 466 12.98 -36.56 -0.84
CA ARG A 466 13.08 -38.04 -0.78
C ARG A 466 12.79 -38.69 -2.13
N ALA A 467 11.76 -38.25 -2.84
CA ALA A 467 11.42 -38.78 -4.16
C ALA A 467 12.57 -38.59 -5.15
N LYS A 468 13.18 -37.40 -5.14
CA LYS A 468 14.33 -37.07 -5.97
C LYS A 468 15.55 -37.93 -5.63
N ASP A 469 15.87 -38.11 -4.34
CA ASP A 469 17.01 -38.94 -3.87
C ASP A 469 16.84 -40.40 -4.23
N LEU A 470 15.60 -40.88 -4.30
CA LEU A 470 15.27 -42.25 -4.72
C LEU A 470 15.20 -42.40 -6.25
N GLY A 471 15.49 -41.34 -7.01
CA GLY A 471 15.56 -41.38 -8.47
C GLY A 471 14.19 -41.43 -9.15
N VAL A 472 13.15 -40.87 -8.55
CA VAL A 472 11.87 -40.60 -9.25
C VAL A 472 12.14 -39.71 -10.43
N LYS A 473 11.52 -40.01 -11.57
CA LYS A 473 11.74 -39.27 -12.83
C LYS A 473 11.37 -37.79 -12.69
N ASP A 474 12.14 -36.92 -13.35
CA ASP A 474 11.93 -35.47 -13.34
C ASP A 474 10.54 -35.06 -13.85
N GLU A 475 9.96 -35.78 -14.82
CA GLU A 475 8.62 -35.53 -15.31
C GLU A 475 7.58 -35.61 -14.18
N THR A 476 7.63 -36.72 -13.42
CA THR A 476 6.73 -36.93 -12.25
C THR A 476 6.97 -35.90 -11.16
N LEU A 477 8.23 -35.54 -10.89
CA LEU A 477 8.55 -34.49 -9.93
C LEU A 477 7.99 -33.14 -10.35
N ARG A 478 8.00 -32.81 -11.64
CA ARG A 478 7.46 -31.54 -12.17
C ARG A 478 5.93 -31.48 -12.10
N GLU A 479 5.22 -32.59 -12.09
CA GLU A 479 3.77 -32.61 -11.89
C GLU A 479 3.34 -31.95 -10.57
N VAL A 480 4.23 -31.94 -9.57
CA VAL A 480 3.98 -31.34 -8.25
C VAL A 480 4.22 -29.82 -8.24
N TRP A 481 4.92 -29.25 -9.22
CA TRP A 481 5.23 -27.82 -9.23
C TRP A 481 4.00 -26.88 -9.19
N PRO A 482 2.93 -27.12 -9.96
CA PRO A 482 1.71 -26.30 -9.88
C PRO A 482 1.02 -26.38 -8.52
N LEU A 483 1.10 -27.56 -7.86
CA LEU A 483 0.56 -27.74 -6.52
C LEU A 483 1.41 -27.02 -5.47
N HIS A 484 2.74 -27.08 -5.61
CA HIS A 484 3.64 -26.33 -4.73
C HIS A 484 3.39 -24.82 -4.86
N ASP A 485 3.34 -24.28 -6.07
CA ASP A 485 3.05 -22.86 -6.32
C ASP A 485 1.69 -22.44 -5.73
N ARG A 486 0.65 -23.28 -5.92
CA ARG A 486 -0.68 -23.02 -5.35
C ARG A 486 -0.66 -23.03 -3.82
N ALA A 487 -0.10 -24.07 -3.21
CA ALA A 487 -0.03 -24.19 -1.76
C ALA A 487 0.76 -23.04 -1.15
N HIS A 488 1.87 -22.67 -1.80
CA HIS A 488 2.73 -21.56 -1.42
C HIS A 488 1.99 -20.22 -1.46
N ILE A 489 1.36 -19.86 -2.57
CA ILE A 489 0.60 -18.62 -2.72
C ILE A 489 -0.53 -18.50 -1.68
N LEU A 490 -1.32 -19.58 -1.52
CA LEU A 490 -2.43 -19.64 -0.57
C LEU A 490 -2.01 -19.49 0.89
N TRP A 491 -0.77 -19.77 1.21
CA TRP A 491 -0.15 -19.56 2.52
C TRP A 491 0.56 -18.22 2.62
N GLU A 492 1.42 -17.87 1.65
CA GLU A 492 2.26 -16.68 1.71
C GLU A 492 1.44 -15.40 1.72
N TRP A 493 0.28 -15.37 1.07
CA TRP A 493 -0.66 -14.26 1.12
C TRP A 493 -0.89 -13.77 2.56
N TRP A 494 -1.05 -14.70 3.50
CA TRP A 494 -1.35 -14.39 4.90
C TRP A 494 -0.09 -14.09 5.73
N THR A 495 1.07 -14.39 5.23
CA THR A 495 2.35 -13.95 5.82
C THR A 495 2.78 -12.58 5.30
N ALA A 496 2.36 -12.23 4.09
CA ALA A 496 2.64 -10.96 3.45
C ALA A 496 1.65 -9.86 3.87
N GLU A 497 0.40 -10.25 4.07
CA GLU A 497 -0.68 -9.41 4.58
C GLU A 497 -0.48 -9.11 6.08
N ASN A 498 -0.62 -7.85 6.50
CA ASN A 498 -0.16 -7.39 7.82
C ASN A 498 -1.20 -7.45 8.94
N SER A 499 -2.44 -7.92 8.69
CA SER A 499 -3.47 -8.01 9.72
C SER A 499 -3.54 -9.36 10.44
N ASP A 500 -2.70 -10.33 10.09
CA ASP A 500 -2.82 -11.72 10.54
C ASP A 500 -4.23 -12.29 10.29
N GLY A 501 -4.81 -11.95 9.13
CA GLY A 501 -6.12 -12.40 8.69
C GLY A 501 -7.31 -11.63 9.27
N PHE A 502 -7.09 -10.58 10.07
CA PHE A 502 -8.18 -9.79 10.67
C PHE A 502 -9.01 -9.06 9.60
N HIS A 503 -8.40 -8.64 8.50
CA HIS A 503 -9.10 -7.98 7.41
C HIS A 503 -10.20 -8.85 6.79
N ASN A 504 -9.97 -10.19 6.69
CA ASN A 504 -10.98 -11.13 6.17
C ASN A 504 -10.73 -12.56 6.70
N PRO A 505 -11.17 -12.86 7.91
CA PRO A 505 -10.91 -14.16 8.55
C PRO A 505 -11.58 -15.34 7.83
N GLU A 506 -12.68 -15.12 7.14
CA GLU A 506 -13.33 -16.17 6.33
C GLU A 506 -12.44 -16.57 5.15
N MET A 507 -11.96 -15.59 4.38
CA MET A 507 -11.04 -15.82 3.26
C MET A 507 -9.73 -16.47 3.75
N ALA A 508 -9.19 -16.01 4.89
CA ALA A 508 -7.99 -16.59 5.49
C ALA A 508 -8.16 -18.08 5.84
N ARG A 509 -9.26 -18.41 6.49
CA ARG A 509 -9.58 -19.79 6.85
C ARG A 509 -9.67 -20.69 5.63
N GLU A 510 -10.35 -20.22 4.59
CA GLU A 510 -10.54 -20.98 3.36
C GLU A 510 -9.21 -21.16 2.61
N SER A 511 -8.48 -20.09 2.38
CA SER A 511 -7.20 -20.08 1.68
C SER A 511 -6.19 -21.02 2.35
N LEU A 512 -5.99 -20.90 3.65
CA LEU A 512 -5.07 -21.73 4.40
C LEU A 512 -5.51 -23.21 4.44
N THR A 513 -6.83 -23.48 4.43
CA THR A 513 -7.34 -24.86 4.32
C THR A 513 -7.01 -25.44 2.94
N ARG A 514 -7.22 -24.67 1.87
CA ARG A 514 -6.85 -25.08 0.50
C ARG A 514 -5.34 -25.31 0.37
N SER A 515 -4.49 -24.45 0.98
CA SER A 515 -3.03 -24.64 1.02
C SER A 515 -2.65 -25.98 1.63
N ILE A 516 -3.25 -26.34 2.78
CA ILE A 516 -3.03 -27.63 3.46
C ILE A 516 -3.42 -28.78 2.55
N ASN A 517 -4.64 -28.75 1.99
CA ASN A 517 -5.15 -29.84 1.16
C ASN A 517 -4.30 -30.03 -0.11
N THR A 518 -3.89 -28.93 -0.76
CA THR A 518 -3.02 -28.95 -1.94
C THR A 518 -1.64 -29.54 -1.61
N SER A 519 -1.09 -29.23 -0.44
CA SER A 519 0.18 -29.82 0.00
C SER A 519 0.05 -31.33 0.23
N GLN A 520 -1.05 -31.77 0.82
CA GLN A 520 -1.32 -33.20 1.05
C GLN A 520 -1.54 -33.95 -0.27
N GLU A 521 -2.23 -33.36 -1.24
CA GLU A 521 -2.38 -33.90 -2.59
C GLU A 521 -1.01 -34.12 -3.25
N ALA A 522 -0.13 -33.13 -3.20
CA ALA A 522 1.23 -33.23 -3.72
C ALA A 522 2.04 -34.36 -3.03
N ILE A 523 1.91 -34.48 -1.71
CA ILE A 523 2.56 -35.58 -0.95
C ILE A 523 2.06 -36.93 -1.44
N GLN A 524 0.76 -37.10 -1.65
CA GLN A 524 0.20 -38.37 -2.13
C GLN A 524 0.76 -38.78 -3.51
N ILE A 525 0.93 -37.82 -4.43
CA ILE A 525 1.56 -38.07 -5.73
C ILE A 525 3.01 -38.56 -5.54
N LEU A 526 3.77 -37.87 -4.71
CA LEU A 526 5.17 -38.19 -4.45
C LEU A 526 5.32 -39.55 -3.77
N GLU A 527 4.52 -39.87 -2.77
CA GLU A 527 4.58 -41.19 -2.07
C GLU A 527 4.22 -42.35 -3.02
N LYS A 528 3.19 -42.20 -3.87
CA LYS A 528 2.87 -43.19 -4.90
C LYS A 528 4.04 -43.42 -5.87
N ALA A 529 4.71 -42.33 -6.28
CA ALA A 529 5.87 -42.42 -7.16
C ALA A 529 7.06 -43.12 -6.47
N ILE A 530 7.28 -42.86 -5.17
CA ILE A 530 8.30 -43.55 -4.35
C ILE A 530 7.99 -45.05 -4.24
N GLU A 531 6.74 -45.41 -3.96
CA GLU A 531 6.31 -46.80 -3.86
C GLU A 531 6.48 -47.56 -5.17
N ALA A 532 6.11 -46.94 -6.30
CA ALA A 532 6.31 -47.51 -7.63
C ALA A 532 7.80 -47.74 -7.97
N LYS A 533 8.69 -46.91 -7.43
CA LYS A 533 10.14 -47.02 -7.64
C LYS A 533 10.78 -48.12 -6.79
N LYS A 534 10.17 -48.52 -5.66
CA LYS A 534 10.65 -49.58 -4.78
C LYS A 534 10.28 -50.98 -5.27
N LYS A 535 9.25 -51.06 -6.13
CA LYS A 535 8.85 -52.31 -6.84
C LYS A 535 9.70 -52.50 -8.10
#